data_170e94fa3d6a603baf364dbea0c4e310
#
_entry.id   170e94fa3d6a603baf364dbea0c4e310
#
_cell.length_a   1.000
_cell.length_b   1.000
_cell.length_c   1.000
_cell.angle_alpha   90.00
_cell.angle_beta   90.00
_cell.angle_gamma   90.00
#
_symmetry.space_group_name_H-M   'P 1'
#
loop_
_entity.id
_entity.type
_entity.pdbx_description
1 polymer ?
#
loop_
_entity_poly.entity_id
_entity_poly.type
_entity_poly.pdbx_seq_one_letter_code
_entity_poly.pdbx_strand_id
1 'polypeptide(L)'
;METQEFQKKCADIVEKIDKKYGIERDPQLSFTQLIEEIGELAKDINSRRLRKQEPDKENLSGEFADVFLQLATLAKMHNIDLEEAVENKIKKLKERGYLE
;
A
#
# COMPACT_ATOMS: atom_id res chain seq x y z
N MET A 1 9.02 2.31 -15.99
CA MET A 1 7.56 2.03 -15.88
C MET A 1 6.86 3.29 -15.39
N GLU A 2 5.84 3.72 -16.07
CA GLU A 2 5.03 4.84 -15.64
C GLU A 2 4.32 4.53 -14.33
N THR A 3 4.08 5.55 -13.51
CA THR A 3 3.46 5.36 -12.20
C THR A 3 2.05 4.77 -12.29
N GLN A 4 1.26 5.21 -13.28
CA GLN A 4 -0.07 4.65 -13.51
C GLN A 4 -0.02 3.18 -13.89
N GLU A 5 0.94 2.80 -14.73
CA GLU A 5 1.16 1.41 -15.11
C GLU A 5 1.57 0.57 -13.92
N PHE A 6 2.41 1.14 -13.05
CA PHE A 6 2.87 0.47 -11.85
C PHE A 6 1.71 0.22 -10.88
N GLN A 7 0.89 1.23 -10.65
CA GLN A 7 -0.29 1.08 -9.78
C GLN A 7 -1.23 0.01 -10.33
N LYS A 8 -1.48 0.04 -11.65
CA LYS A 8 -2.34 -0.95 -12.31
C LYS A 8 -1.76 -2.35 -12.18
N LYS A 9 -0.47 -2.50 -12.42
CA LYS A 9 0.21 -3.79 -12.29
C LYS A 9 0.02 -4.37 -10.88
N CYS A 10 0.18 -3.55 -9.86
CA CYS A 10 0.00 -3.99 -8.47
C CYS A 10 -1.42 -4.49 -8.22
N ALA A 11 -2.42 -3.72 -8.66
CA ALA A 11 -3.81 -4.11 -8.48
C ALA A 11 -4.16 -5.37 -9.28
N ASP A 12 -3.61 -5.51 -10.50
CA ASP A 12 -3.84 -6.69 -11.33
C ASP A 12 -3.26 -7.96 -10.70
N ILE A 13 -2.13 -7.86 -10.00
CA ILE A 13 -1.54 -9.00 -9.30
C ILE A 13 -2.47 -9.47 -8.19
N VAL A 14 -3.02 -8.55 -7.40
CA VAL A 14 -3.96 -8.89 -6.34
C VAL A 14 -5.21 -9.56 -6.94
N GLU A 15 -5.72 -9.03 -8.06
CA GLU A 15 -6.87 -9.61 -8.74
C GLU A 15 -6.59 -11.04 -9.20
N LYS A 16 -5.40 -11.31 -9.72
CA LYS A 16 -5.01 -12.67 -10.14
C LYS A 16 -4.99 -13.63 -8.96
N ILE A 17 -4.46 -13.17 -7.82
CA ILE A 17 -4.43 -14.00 -6.61
C ILE A 17 -5.86 -14.28 -6.14
N ASP A 18 -6.72 -13.26 -6.13
CA ASP A 18 -8.12 -13.41 -5.73
C ASP A 18 -8.82 -14.46 -6.58
N LYS A 19 -8.62 -14.40 -7.91
CA LYS A 19 -9.22 -15.37 -8.83
C LYS A 19 -8.76 -16.79 -8.55
N LYS A 20 -7.48 -16.95 -8.26
CA LYS A 20 -6.91 -18.26 -7.96
C LYS A 20 -7.54 -18.88 -6.71
N TYR A 21 -7.80 -18.09 -5.70
CA TYR A 21 -8.31 -18.58 -4.41
C TYR A 21 -9.80 -18.35 -4.22
N GLY A 22 -10.52 -17.87 -5.24
CA GLY A 22 -11.96 -17.68 -5.16
C GLY A 22 -12.39 -16.59 -4.19
N ILE A 23 -11.56 -15.56 -4.03
CA ILE A 23 -11.84 -14.44 -3.13
C ILE A 23 -12.68 -13.40 -3.85
N GLU A 24 -13.82 -13.04 -3.26
CA GLU A 24 -14.63 -11.92 -3.73
C GLU A 24 -14.21 -10.68 -2.98
N ARG A 25 -13.57 -9.76 -3.68
CA ARG A 25 -12.99 -8.57 -3.08
C ARG A 25 -13.92 -7.37 -3.21
N ASP A 26 -14.09 -6.67 -2.09
CA ASP A 26 -14.77 -5.38 -2.06
C ASP A 26 -13.87 -4.36 -1.34
N PRO A 27 -14.25 -3.07 -1.32
CA PRO A 27 -13.41 -2.06 -0.65
C PRO A 27 -13.18 -2.32 0.83
N GLN A 28 -14.16 -2.88 1.52
CA GLN A 28 -14.01 -3.18 2.95
C GLN A 28 -12.94 -4.25 3.18
N LEU A 29 -12.94 -5.32 2.38
CA LEU A 29 -11.93 -6.37 2.48
C LEU A 29 -10.55 -5.81 2.18
N SER A 30 -10.43 -5.00 1.12
CA SER A 30 -9.15 -4.38 0.76
C SER A 30 -8.64 -3.46 1.85
N PHE A 31 -9.51 -2.69 2.47
CA PHE A 31 -9.12 -1.81 3.57
C PHE A 31 -8.65 -2.62 4.78
N THR A 32 -9.37 -3.68 5.12
CA THR A 32 -9.01 -4.57 6.23
C THR A 32 -7.65 -5.20 6.00
N GLN A 33 -7.39 -5.69 4.79
CA GLN A 33 -6.08 -6.27 4.46
C GLN A 33 -4.97 -5.24 4.50
N LEU A 34 -5.24 -4.01 4.06
CA LEU A 34 -4.26 -2.94 4.17
C LEU A 34 -3.86 -2.71 5.63
N ILE A 35 -4.83 -2.68 6.54
CA ILE A 35 -4.57 -2.53 7.97
C ILE A 35 -3.76 -3.71 8.50
N GLU A 36 -4.08 -4.95 8.08
CA GLU A 36 -3.32 -6.13 8.48
C GLU A 36 -1.86 -6.04 8.03
N GLU A 37 -1.62 -5.64 6.79
CA GLU A 37 -0.26 -5.51 6.27
C GLU A 37 0.51 -4.39 6.96
N ILE A 38 -0.15 -3.28 7.30
CA ILE A 38 0.46 -2.21 8.09
C ILE A 38 0.82 -2.74 9.48
N GLY A 39 -0.02 -3.59 10.06
CA GLY A 39 0.27 -4.22 11.35
C GLY A 39 1.50 -5.11 11.30
N GLU A 40 1.65 -5.92 10.25
CA GLU A 40 2.84 -6.75 10.06
C GLU A 40 4.10 -5.90 9.90
N LEU A 41 4.00 -4.81 9.14
CA LEU A 41 5.10 -3.87 8.98
C LEU A 41 5.49 -3.24 10.34
N ALA A 42 4.51 -2.82 11.12
CA ALA A 42 4.75 -2.25 12.44
C ALA A 42 5.44 -3.25 13.37
N LYS A 43 5.01 -4.51 13.31
CA LYS A 43 5.61 -5.59 14.09
C LYS A 43 7.09 -5.74 13.77
N ASP A 44 7.43 -5.76 12.48
CA ASP A 44 8.81 -5.95 12.05
C ASP A 44 9.67 -4.73 12.40
N ILE A 45 9.15 -3.52 12.23
CA ILE A 45 9.88 -2.29 12.57
C ILE A 45 10.21 -2.25 14.05
N ASN A 46 9.32 -2.73 14.90
CA ASN A 46 9.49 -2.71 16.35
C ASN A 46 10.15 -3.96 16.93
N SER A 47 10.65 -4.86 16.07
CA SER A 47 11.27 -6.12 16.50
C SER A 47 12.43 -5.91 17.47
N ARG A 48 13.28 -4.91 17.24
CA ARG A 48 14.41 -4.62 18.11
C ARG A 48 13.96 -4.20 19.50
N ARG A 49 12.97 -3.32 19.59
CA ARG A 49 12.47 -2.80 20.87
C ARG A 49 11.67 -3.82 21.65
N LEU A 50 10.80 -4.56 20.97
CA LEU A 50 9.83 -5.43 21.63
C LEU A 50 10.29 -6.89 21.71
N ARG A 51 11.12 -7.35 20.80
CA ARG A 51 11.52 -8.76 20.71
C ARG A 51 13.01 -8.98 20.76
N LYS A 52 13.79 -7.92 20.85
CA LYS A 52 15.26 -7.97 20.89
C LYS A 52 15.84 -8.70 19.66
N GLN A 53 15.19 -8.53 18.52
CA GLN A 53 15.62 -9.13 17.26
C GLN A 53 15.88 -8.05 16.23
N GLU A 54 16.95 -8.22 15.45
CA GLU A 54 17.23 -7.31 14.34
C GLU A 54 16.21 -7.57 13.22
N PRO A 55 15.64 -6.52 12.62
CA PRO A 55 14.74 -6.72 11.48
C PRO A 55 15.53 -7.22 10.28
N ASP A 56 14.95 -8.20 9.57
CA ASP A 56 15.49 -8.69 8.33
C ASP A 56 15.08 -7.72 7.22
N LYS A 57 16.07 -7.10 6.59
CA LYS A 57 15.82 -6.08 5.56
C LYS A 57 15.02 -6.63 4.38
N GLU A 58 15.31 -7.86 3.96
CA GLU A 58 14.60 -8.48 2.84
C GLU A 58 13.12 -8.72 3.19
N ASN A 59 12.87 -9.22 4.38
CA ASN A 59 11.51 -9.42 4.88
C ASN A 59 10.79 -8.08 5.03
N LEU A 60 11.48 -7.08 5.56
CA LEU A 60 10.92 -5.74 5.73
C LEU A 60 10.55 -5.12 4.37
N SER A 61 11.40 -5.30 3.37
CA SER A 61 11.13 -4.85 2.00
C SER A 61 9.84 -5.47 1.45
N GLY A 62 9.67 -6.79 1.68
CA GLY A 62 8.44 -7.49 1.28
C GLY A 62 7.21 -6.95 1.98
N GLU A 63 7.31 -6.59 3.26
CA GLU A 63 6.20 -6.01 4.01
C GLU A 63 5.78 -4.65 3.44
N PHE A 64 6.76 -3.80 3.07
CA PHE A 64 6.44 -2.54 2.38
C PHE A 64 5.73 -2.81 1.05
N ALA A 65 6.19 -3.80 0.30
CA ALA A 65 5.55 -4.16 -0.96
C ALA A 65 4.11 -4.62 -0.75
N ASP A 66 3.87 -5.44 0.28
CA ASP A 66 2.53 -5.93 0.59
C ASP A 66 1.58 -4.78 0.94
N VAL A 67 2.04 -3.79 1.70
CA VAL A 67 1.26 -2.60 2.01
C VAL A 67 0.90 -1.85 0.72
N PHE A 68 1.87 -1.67 -0.18
CA PHE A 68 1.63 -0.95 -1.42
C PHE A 68 0.66 -1.68 -2.35
N LEU A 69 0.77 -3.01 -2.44
CA LEU A 69 -0.15 -3.81 -3.25
C LEU A 69 -1.61 -3.60 -2.79
N GLN A 70 -1.84 -3.61 -1.49
CA GLN A 70 -3.18 -3.40 -0.95
C GLN A 70 -3.66 -1.97 -1.12
N LEU A 71 -2.77 -0.99 -0.96
CA LEU A 71 -3.11 0.41 -1.17
C LEU A 71 -3.49 0.67 -2.63
N ALA A 72 -2.70 0.15 -3.58
CA ALA A 72 -2.97 0.30 -5.01
C ALA A 72 -4.30 -0.33 -5.39
N THR A 73 -4.60 -1.51 -4.83
CA THR A 73 -5.85 -2.21 -5.08
C THR A 73 -7.05 -1.39 -4.59
N LEU A 74 -6.97 -0.89 -3.36
CA LEU A 74 -8.04 -0.10 -2.77
C LEU A 74 -8.27 1.20 -3.57
N ALA A 75 -7.20 1.88 -3.96
CA ALA A 75 -7.28 3.10 -4.76
C ALA A 75 -7.96 2.82 -6.11
N LYS A 76 -7.60 1.72 -6.77
CA LYS A 76 -8.22 1.33 -8.03
C LYS A 76 -9.73 1.12 -7.87
N MET A 77 -10.15 0.50 -6.78
CA MET A 77 -11.57 0.26 -6.53
C MET A 77 -12.37 1.56 -6.37
N HIS A 78 -11.70 2.65 -6.02
CA HIS A 78 -12.32 3.97 -5.94
C HIS A 78 -12.00 4.85 -7.15
N ASN A 79 -11.41 4.27 -8.19
CA ASN A 79 -11.00 4.98 -9.41
C ASN A 79 -10.06 6.16 -9.10
N ILE A 80 -9.15 5.96 -8.15
CA ILE A 80 -8.17 6.96 -7.77
C ILE A 80 -6.80 6.60 -8.33
N ASP A 81 -6.22 7.55 -9.07
CA ASP A 81 -4.84 7.50 -9.53
C ASP A 81 -3.98 8.08 -8.41
N LEU A 82 -3.10 7.26 -7.83
CA LEU A 82 -2.31 7.66 -6.67
C LEU A 82 -1.32 8.78 -6.97
N GLU A 83 -0.71 8.77 -8.16
CA GLU A 83 0.19 9.85 -8.55
C GLU A 83 -0.53 11.19 -8.63
N GLU A 84 -1.67 11.21 -9.30
CA GLU A 84 -2.50 12.40 -9.41
C GLU A 84 -2.97 12.88 -8.04
N ALA A 85 -3.39 11.95 -7.18
CA ALA A 85 -3.84 12.28 -5.84
C ALA A 85 -2.73 12.96 -5.04
N VAL A 86 -1.50 12.44 -5.12
CA VAL A 86 -0.34 13.02 -4.43
C VAL A 86 0.01 14.40 -5.00
N GLU A 87 0.03 14.55 -6.32
CA GLU A 87 0.32 15.83 -6.97
C GLU A 87 -0.67 16.90 -6.55
N ASN A 88 -1.97 16.55 -6.54
CA ASN A 88 -3.01 17.47 -6.11
C ASN A 88 -2.86 17.86 -4.63
N LYS A 89 -2.46 16.90 -3.80
CA LYS A 89 -2.22 17.15 -2.38
C LYS A 89 -1.05 18.09 -2.17
N ILE A 90 0.04 17.87 -2.90
CA ILE A 90 1.22 18.76 -2.84
C ILE A 90 0.84 20.19 -3.18
N LYS A 91 0.02 20.36 -4.21
CA LYS A 91 -0.45 21.68 -4.63
C LYS A 91 -1.22 22.38 -3.49
N LYS A 92 -2.12 21.64 -2.84
CA LYS A 92 -2.88 22.18 -1.71
C LYS A 92 -1.98 22.52 -0.52
N LEU A 93 -0.96 21.72 -0.26
CA LEU A 93 -0.01 21.98 0.82
C LEU A 93 0.77 23.26 0.56
N LYS A 94 1.15 23.52 -0.70
CA LYS A 94 1.79 24.78 -1.08
C LYS A 94 0.86 25.97 -0.86
N GLU A 95 -0.41 25.86 -1.27
CA GLU A 95 -1.40 26.91 -1.11
C GLU A 95 -1.63 27.24 0.36
N ARG A 96 -1.52 26.26 1.25
CA ARG A 96 -1.68 26.44 2.69
C ARG A 96 -0.42 26.91 3.40
N GLY A 97 0.67 27.11 2.65
CA GLY A 97 1.93 27.59 3.21
C GLY A 97 2.80 26.53 3.90
N TYR A 98 2.47 25.24 3.77
CA TYR A 98 3.29 24.18 4.33
C TYR A 98 4.57 23.92 3.53
N LEU A 99 4.56 24.32 2.26
CA LEU A 99 5.69 24.19 1.35
C LEU A 99 5.95 25.55 0.72
N GLU A 100 7.20 25.92 0.58
CA GLU A 100 7.59 27.17 -0.06
C GLU A 100 7.53 27.12 -1.57
#